data_9678c0f35c212fe86a61fecb5bf84020
#
_entry.id   9678c0f35c212fe86a61fecb5bf84020
#
_cell.length_a   1.000
_cell.length_b   1.000
_cell.length_c   1.000
_cell.angle_alpha   90.00
_cell.angle_beta   90.00
_cell.angle_gamma   90.00
#
_symmetry.space_group_name_H-M   'P 1'
#
loop_
_entity.id
_entity.type
_entity.pdbx_description
1 polymer ?
#
loop_
_entity_poly.entity_id
_entity_poly.type
_entity_poly.pdbx_seq_one_letter_code
_entity_poly.pdbx_strand_id
1 'polypeptide(L)'
;MNDSTPNLVDLARLVQRIDDRQQLTELLSRYGTAVDDRDFDTLGALFAEDGEFRGVKGRQAVIDFYRLRTGDYSASTHHAVTCHFDFDSDDSARGVVNGEAELCIGGKTIRIVLRYLDTYTRTPGHWVFQQRVVLFRYVLPFDAVADGLADPMRVRWPGTQPQAADLPDTLATFIANRGTKAAAPVAKPS
;
A
#
# COMPACT_ATOMS: atom_id res chain seq x y z
N MET A 1 -13.70 -13.30 -38.70
CA MET A 1 -12.55 -12.65 -38.04
C MET A 1 -12.67 -11.16 -38.34
N ASN A 2 -13.15 -10.36 -37.34
CA ASN A 2 -13.21 -8.92 -37.49
C ASN A 2 -11.81 -8.38 -37.16
N ASP A 3 -11.03 -8.12 -38.18
CA ASP A 3 -9.72 -7.49 -38.08
C ASP A 3 -9.94 -5.97 -38.06
N SER A 4 -10.46 -5.48 -36.93
CA SER A 4 -10.59 -4.04 -36.70
C SER A 4 -9.24 -3.53 -36.20
N THR A 5 -8.40 -3.07 -37.12
CA THR A 5 -7.20 -2.28 -36.78
C THR A 5 -7.63 -1.14 -35.87
N PRO A 6 -7.02 -0.97 -34.66
CA PRO A 6 -7.38 0.11 -33.76
C PRO A 6 -7.21 1.45 -34.49
N ASN A 7 -8.18 2.33 -34.36
CA ASN A 7 -8.04 3.68 -34.92
C ASN A 7 -7.06 4.51 -34.06
N LEU A 8 -6.57 5.63 -34.60
CA LEU A 8 -5.58 6.49 -33.89
C LEU A 8 -6.07 7.00 -32.54
N VAL A 9 -7.39 7.19 -32.38
CA VAL A 9 -7.98 7.65 -31.12
C VAL A 9 -7.89 6.53 -30.05
N ASP A 10 -8.18 5.29 -30.45
CA ASP A 10 -8.09 4.14 -29.54
C ASP A 10 -6.64 3.89 -29.12
N LEU A 11 -5.71 4.03 -30.08
CA LEU A 11 -4.29 3.91 -29.79
C LEU A 11 -3.81 5.00 -28.82
N ALA A 12 -4.21 6.25 -29.04
CA ALA A 12 -3.87 7.36 -28.15
C ALA A 12 -4.39 7.13 -26.72
N ARG A 13 -5.62 6.65 -26.57
CA ARG A 13 -6.20 6.28 -25.26
C ARG A 13 -5.42 5.14 -24.59
N LEU A 14 -5.02 4.14 -25.34
CA LEU A 14 -4.23 3.04 -24.81
C LEU A 14 -2.86 3.52 -24.32
N VAL A 15 -2.17 4.34 -25.11
CA VAL A 15 -0.89 4.94 -24.72
C VAL A 15 -1.04 5.79 -23.46
N GLN A 16 -2.08 6.64 -23.40
CA GLN A 16 -2.34 7.44 -22.20
C GLN A 16 -2.57 6.54 -20.98
N ARG A 17 -3.31 5.45 -21.12
CA ARG A 17 -3.57 4.53 -20.00
C ARG A 17 -2.32 3.78 -19.55
N ILE A 18 -1.38 3.48 -20.44
CA ILE A 18 -0.08 2.90 -20.11
C ILE A 18 0.76 3.93 -19.34
N ASP A 19 0.80 5.18 -19.82
CA ASP A 19 1.49 6.28 -19.16
C ASP A 19 0.92 6.54 -17.75
N ASP A 20 -0.40 6.55 -17.59
CA ASP A 20 -1.08 6.69 -16.30
C ASP A 20 -0.63 5.61 -15.31
N ARG A 21 -0.56 4.34 -15.74
CA ARG A 21 -0.08 3.24 -14.90
C ARG A 21 1.37 3.42 -14.51
N GLN A 22 2.20 3.88 -15.43
CA GLN A 22 3.61 4.18 -15.18
C GLN A 22 3.75 5.30 -14.14
N GLN A 23 3.03 6.40 -14.30
CA GLN A 23 3.04 7.53 -13.35
C GLN A 23 2.59 7.09 -11.95
N LEU A 24 1.52 6.28 -11.85
CA LEU A 24 1.07 5.76 -10.56
C LEU A 24 2.12 4.82 -9.91
N THR A 25 2.81 4.02 -10.69
CA THR A 25 3.89 3.16 -10.19
C THR A 25 5.08 3.99 -9.68
N GLU A 26 5.46 5.03 -10.41
CA GLU A 26 6.50 5.96 -9.98
C GLU A 26 6.10 6.76 -8.74
N LEU A 27 4.82 7.15 -8.61
CA LEU A 27 4.28 7.80 -7.42
C LEU A 27 4.50 6.94 -6.17
N LEU A 28 4.24 5.62 -6.27
CA LEU A 28 4.48 4.67 -5.18
C LEU A 28 5.96 4.58 -4.80
N SER A 29 6.85 4.55 -5.79
CA SER A 29 8.30 4.52 -5.58
C SER A 29 8.80 5.79 -4.90
N ARG A 30 8.38 6.96 -5.42
CA ARG A 30 8.73 8.27 -4.85
C ARG A 30 8.23 8.42 -3.41
N TYR A 31 7.04 7.90 -3.11
CA TYR A 31 6.50 7.90 -1.76
C TYR A 31 7.41 7.16 -0.78
N GLY A 32 7.83 5.93 -1.09
CA GLY A 32 8.73 5.16 -0.23
C GLY A 32 10.03 5.92 0.04
N THR A 33 10.69 6.37 -1.03
CA THR A 33 11.93 7.15 -0.95
C THR A 33 11.77 8.43 -0.13
N ALA A 34 10.72 9.22 -0.39
CA ALA A 34 10.51 10.49 0.32
C ALA A 34 10.26 10.29 1.83
N VAL A 35 9.57 9.22 2.22
CA VAL A 35 9.37 8.87 3.64
C VAL A 35 10.70 8.47 4.29
N ASP A 36 11.48 7.61 3.63
CA ASP A 36 12.73 7.08 4.17
C ASP A 36 13.82 8.14 4.27
N ASP A 37 13.91 9.01 3.27
CA ASP A 37 14.85 10.13 3.22
C ASP A 37 14.38 11.35 4.02
N ARG A 38 13.15 11.32 4.55
CA ARG A 38 12.50 12.46 5.24
C ARG A 38 12.41 13.72 4.38
N ASP A 39 12.27 13.51 3.08
CA ASP A 39 12.02 14.61 2.14
C ASP A 39 10.52 14.97 2.19
N PHE A 40 10.19 15.81 3.18
CA PHE A 40 8.79 16.20 3.43
C PHE A 40 8.23 17.12 2.36
N ASP A 41 9.05 17.82 1.62
CA ASP A 41 8.62 18.67 0.52
C ASP A 41 8.17 17.81 -0.67
N THR A 42 9.01 16.83 -1.06
CA THR A 42 8.62 15.83 -2.05
C THR A 42 7.41 15.03 -1.58
N LEU A 43 7.41 14.53 -0.34
CA LEU A 43 6.28 13.77 0.20
C LEU A 43 4.96 14.55 0.13
N GLY A 44 4.99 15.84 0.50
CA GLY A 44 3.82 16.72 0.41
C GLY A 44 3.30 16.87 -1.01
N ALA A 45 4.20 17.03 -2.00
CA ALA A 45 3.83 17.16 -3.40
C ALA A 45 3.15 15.89 -3.98
N LEU A 46 3.32 14.72 -3.35
CA LEU A 46 2.66 13.48 -3.76
C LEU A 46 1.19 13.39 -3.32
N PHE A 47 0.71 14.27 -2.45
CA PHE A 47 -0.69 14.30 -1.99
C PHE A 47 -1.44 15.47 -2.60
N ALA A 48 -2.73 15.28 -2.87
CA ALA A 48 -3.65 16.39 -3.20
C ALA A 48 -3.69 17.42 -2.06
N GLU A 49 -4.13 18.65 -2.34
CA GLU A 49 -4.23 19.72 -1.34
C GLU A 49 -5.09 19.32 -0.14
N ASP A 50 -6.22 18.65 -0.43
CA ASP A 50 -7.17 18.08 0.54
C ASP A 50 -6.93 16.58 0.78
N GLY A 51 -5.78 16.04 0.35
CA GLY A 51 -5.44 14.62 0.43
C GLY A 51 -5.47 14.07 1.86
N GLU A 52 -5.67 12.76 1.98
CA GLU A 52 -5.84 12.11 3.27
C GLU A 52 -4.87 10.93 3.45
N PHE A 53 -4.25 10.81 4.63
CA PHE A 53 -3.50 9.65 5.07
C PHE A 53 -3.99 9.16 6.43
N ARG A 54 -4.51 7.92 6.51
CA ARG A 54 -4.99 7.30 7.76
C ARG A 54 -5.97 8.17 8.57
N GLY A 55 -6.86 8.89 7.91
CA GLY A 55 -7.83 9.78 8.55
C GLY A 55 -7.31 11.20 8.82
N VAL A 56 -6.02 11.47 8.61
CA VAL A 56 -5.45 12.82 8.69
C VAL A 56 -5.68 13.51 7.34
N LYS A 57 -6.41 14.62 7.33
CA LYS A 57 -6.86 15.33 6.12
C LYS A 57 -6.10 16.62 5.89
N GLY A 58 -5.76 16.85 4.62
CA GLY A 58 -5.04 18.02 4.14
C GLY A 58 -3.53 17.78 4.07
N ARG A 59 -2.92 18.20 2.96
CA ARG A 59 -1.49 18.01 2.65
C ARG A 59 -0.59 18.41 3.81
N GLN A 60 -0.77 19.60 4.38
CA GLN A 60 0.10 20.07 5.47
C GLN A 60 -0.06 19.19 6.72
N ALA A 61 -1.28 18.79 7.08
CA ALA A 61 -1.52 17.93 8.23
C ALA A 61 -0.91 16.52 8.03
N VAL A 62 -0.93 16.00 6.79
CA VAL A 62 -0.26 14.75 6.43
C VAL A 62 1.26 14.88 6.60
N ILE A 63 1.87 15.98 6.15
CA ILE A 63 3.31 16.24 6.34
C ILE A 63 3.65 16.29 7.83
N ASP A 64 2.88 17.02 8.63
CA ASP A 64 3.13 17.16 10.07
C ASP A 64 2.97 15.82 10.81
N PHE A 65 2.01 14.98 10.37
CA PHE A 65 1.87 13.61 10.86
C PHE A 65 3.14 12.79 10.58
N TYR A 66 3.69 12.86 9.36
CA TYR A 66 4.92 12.15 9.02
C TYR A 66 6.12 12.66 9.80
N ARG A 67 6.30 13.97 9.95
CA ARG A 67 7.37 14.55 10.76
C ARG A 67 7.35 14.03 12.19
N LEU A 68 6.15 13.97 12.79
CA LEU A 68 5.98 13.43 14.13
C LEU A 68 6.35 11.93 14.20
N ARG A 69 5.80 11.14 13.27
CA ARG A 69 5.97 9.68 13.30
C ARG A 69 7.38 9.22 12.97
N THR A 70 8.01 9.84 11.96
CA THR A 70 9.39 9.49 11.57
C THR A 70 10.43 10.01 12.54
N GLY A 71 10.09 10.94 13.43
CA GLY A 71 10.95 11.41 14.52
C GLY A 71 11.37 10.30 15.48
N ASP A 72 10.53 9.26 15.65
CA ASP A 72 10.80 8.12 16.50
C ASP A 72 11.68 7.04 15.82
N TYR A 73 11.92 7.16 14.49
CA TYR A 73 12.65 6.16 13.72
C TYR A 73 14.09 6.60 13.51
N SER A 74 15.07 5.77 13.90
CA SER A 74 16.48 6.03 13.56
C SER A 74 16.81 5.65 12.11
N ALA A 75 16.06 4.72 11.52
CA ALA A 75 16.13 4.31 10.13
C ALA A 75 14.79 3.73 9.69
N SER A 76 14.50 3.82 8.39
CA SER A 76 13.34 3.16 7.77
C SER A 76 13.63 2.76 6.34
N THR A 77 12.88 1.78 5.86
CA THR A 77 12.82 1.44 4.44
C THR A 77 11.40 0.98 4.12
N HIS A 78 10.83 1.51 3.00
CA HIS A 78 9.49 1.20 2.52
C HIS A 78 9.53 0.68 1.08
N HIS A 79 8.83 -0.42 0.84
CA HIS A 79 8.75 -1.03 -0.49
C HIS A 79 7.29 -1.26 -0.89
N ALA A 80 6.90 -0.77 -2.08
CA ALA A 80 5.72 -1.24 -2.78
C ALA A 80 6.09 -2.53 -3.52
N VAL A 81 5.53 -3.66 -3.09
CA VAL A 81 5.91 -4.99 -3.62
C VAL A 81 5.08 -5.36 -4.85
N THR A 82 3.77 -5.21 -4.75
CA THR A 82 2.85 -5.43 -5.88
C THR A 82 1.74 -4.39 -5.86
N CYS A 83 1.28 -3.99 -7.04
CA CYS A 83 0.19 -3.03 -7.18
C CYS A 83 -0.72 -3.39 -8.36
N HIS A 84 -1.98 -2.98 -8.26
CA HIS A 84 -2.88 -2.90 -9.39
C HIS A 84 -3.76 -1.65 -9.26
N PHE A 85 -4.19 -1.14 -10.42
CA PHE A 85 -4.94 0.10 -10.52
C PHE A 85 -6.20 -0.09 -11.37
N ASP A 86 -7.32 0.42 -10.87
CA ASP A 86 -8.59 0.53 -11.57
C ASP A 86 -8.90 2.01 -11.79
N PHE A 87 -9.18 2.38 -13.04
CA PHE A 87 -9.47 3.76 -13.41
C PHE A 87 -10.99 3.98 -13.45
N ASP A 88 -11.47 4.90 -12.62
CA ASP A 88 -12.88 5.26 -12.57
C ASP A 88 -13.22 6.31 -13.65
N SER A 89 -12.22 7.12 -14.04
CA SER A 89 -12.30 8.12 -15.12
C SER A 89 -10.90 8.41 -15.67
N ASP A 90 -10.77 9.45 -16.47
CA ASP A 90 -9.47 9.95 -16.95
C ASP A 90 -8.69 10.66 -15.82
N ASP A 91 -9.38 11.14 -14.77
CA ASP A 91 -8.78 11.93 -13.69
C ASP A 91 -8.91 11.27 -12.31
N SER A 92 -9.46 10.06 -12.23
CA SER A 92 -9.65 9.33 -10.96
C SER A 92 -9.31 7.85 -11.11
N ALA A 93 -8.57 7.33 -10.13
CA ALA A 93 -8.20 5.92 -10.07
C ALA A 93 -8.19 5.42 -8.62
N ARG A 94 -8.35 4.10 -8.48
CA ARG A 94 -8.14 3.38 -7.23
C ARG A 94 -6.99 2.41 -7.37
N GLY A 95 -6.31 2.12 -6.26
CA GLY A 95 -5.22 1.16 -6.24
C GLY A 95 -5.23 0.28 -5.01
N VAL A 96 -4.76 -0.93 -5.20
CA VAL A 96 -4.39 -1.83 -4.10
C VAL A 96 -2.90 -2.10 -4.20
N VAL A 97 -2.18 -1.75 -3.15
CA VAL A 97 -0.73 -1.88 -3.09
C VAL A 97 -0.35 -2.75 -1.90
N ASN A 98 0.25 -3.92 -2.14
CA ASN A 98 0.85 -4.68 -1.05
C ASN A 98 2.27 -4.15 -0.85
N GLY A 99 2.62 -3.87 0.40
CA GLY A 99 3.90 -3.28 0.74
C GLY A 99 4.52 -3.90 1.97
N GLU A 100 5.79 -3.60 2.13
CA GLU A 100 6.61 -3.98 3.27
C GLU A 100 7.38 -2.76 3.77
N ALA A 101 7.67 -2.74 5.06
CA ALA A 101 8.56 -1.75 5.63
C ALA A 101 9.36 -2.35 6.78
N GLU A 102 10.54 -1.79 7.00
CA GLU A 102 11.34 -2.03 8.19
C GLU A 102 11.64 -0.68 8.84
N LEU A 103 11.40 -0.59 10.14
CA LEU A 103 11.62 0.62 10.92
C LEU A 103 12.54 0.28 12.09
N CYS A 104 13.52 1.11 12.35
CA CYS A 104 14.31 1.01 13.58
C CYS A 104 13.73 1.95 14.62
N ILE A 105 13.10 1.39 15.67
CA ILE A 105 12.47 2.12 16.76
C ILE A 105 13.08 1.66 18.08
N GLY A 106 13.67 2.59 18.84
CA GLY A 106 14.31 2.24 20.14
C GLY A 106 15.41 1.18 20.01
N GLY A 107 16.17 1.19 18.93
CA GLY A 107 17.26 0.24 18.65
C GLY A 107 16.80 -1.16 18.22
N LYS A 108 15.51 -1.36 17.92
CA LYS A 108 14.95 -2.63 17.44
C LYS A 108 14.39 -2.46 16.04
N THR A 109 14.68 -3.43 15.17
CA THR A 109 14.06 -3.51 13.85
C THR A 109 12.65 -4.08 13.98
N ILE A 110 11.68 -3.33 13.47
CA ILE A 110 10.27 -3.71 13.37
C ILE A 110 9.99 -4.03 11.90
N ARG A 111 9.52 -5.24 11.62
CA ARG A 111 9.06 -5.66 10.29
C ARG A 111 7.58 -5.42 10.15
N ILE A 112 7.18 -4.83 9.05
CA ILE A 112 5.80 -4.50 8.72
C ILE A 112 5.45 -5.13 7.37
N VAL A 113 4.31 -5.82 7.31
CA VAL A 113 3.68 -6.20 6.05
C VAL A 113 2.27 -5.64 6.05
N LEU A 114 1.93 -4.96 4.99
CA LEU A 114 0.73 -4.14 4.92
C LEU A 114 0.09 -4.17 3.52
N ARG A 115 -1.09 -3.59 3.45
CA ARG A 115 -1.77 -3.24 2.20
C ARG A 115 -2.22 -1.80 2.29
N TYR A 116 -1.94 -1.04 1.24
CA TYR A 116 -2.59 0.25 1.03
C TYR A 116 -3.82 0.06 0.15
N LEU A 117 -4.90 0.76 0.52
CA LEU A 117 -6.05 1.02 -0.33
C LEU A 117 -6.00 2.51 -0.66
N ASP A 118 -5.72 2.78 -1.92
CA ASP A 118 -5.46 4.14 -2.38
C ASP A 118 -6.56 4.63 -3.31
N THR A 119 -6.85 5.92 -3.23
CA THR A 119 -7.51 6.66 -4.30
C THR A 119 -6.57 7.74 -4.79
N TYR A 120 -6.62 7.97 -6.08
CA TYR A 120 -5.74 8.92 -6.76
C TYR A 120 -6.57 9.93 -7.53
N THR A 121 -6.06 11.14 -7.63
CA THR A 121 -6.61 12.19 -8.50
C THR A 121 -5.53 12.72 -9.42
N ARG A 122 -5.93 13.14 -10.63
CA ARG A 122 -5.03 13.79 -11.56
C ARG A 122 -5.02 15.29 -11.27
N THR A 123 -3.85 15.84 -11.08
CA THR A 123 -3.57 17.28 -11.11
C THR A 123 -3.01 17.65 -12.49
N PRO A 124 -2.87 18.94 -12.86
CA PRO A 124 -2.24 19.30 -14.10
C PRO A 124 -0.86 18.67 -14.26
N GLY A 125 -0.76 17.67 -15.14
CA GLY A 125 0.48 17.00 -15.52
C GLY A 125 0.88 15.75 -14.74
N HIS A 126 0.23 15.40 -13.61
CA HIS A 126 0.63 14.22 -12.83
C HIS A 126 -0.48 13.68 -11.90
N TRP A 127 -0.35 12.42 -11.52
CA TRP A 127 -1.19 11.77 -10.51
C TRP A 127 -0.66 12.02 -9.10
N VAL A 128 -1.59 12.17 -8.13
CA VAL A 128 -1.29 12.32 -6.70
C VAL A 128 -2.23 11.46 -5.86
N PHE A 129 -1.85 11.17 -4.63
CA PHE A 129 -2.73 10.53 -3.67
C PHE A 129 -3.87 11.48 -3.27
N GLN A 130 -5.11 11.04 -3.46
CA GLN A 130 -6.29 11.66 -2.85
C GLN A 130 -6.51 11.09 -1.45
N GLN A 131 -6.40 9.76 -1.31
CA GLN A 131 -6.48 9.10 -0.01
C GLN A 131 -5.58 7.87 0.01
N ARG A 132 -4.94 7.62 1.14
CA ARG A 132 -4.17 6.40 1.41
C ARG A 132 -4.58 5.81 2.75
N VAL A 133 -5.23 4.62 2.72
CA VAL A 133 -5.59 3.83 3.89
C VAL A 133 -4.58 2.70 4.07
N VAL A 134 -4.13 2.47 5.29
CA VAL A 134 -3.16 1.41 5.62
C VAL A 134 -3.87 0.30 6.37
N LEU A 135 -3.74 -0.94 5.89
CA LEU A 135 -4.22 -2.16 6.54
C LEU A 135 -3.02 -3.06 6.85
N PHE A 136 -2.83 -3.41 8.11
CA PHE A 136 -1.72 -4.23 8.54
C PHE A 136 -2.02 -5.73 8.45
N ARG A 137 -1.06 -6.49 7.88
CA ARG A 137 -1.01 -7.95 8.02
C ARG A 137 -0.29 -8.33 9.30
N TYR A 138 0.81 -7.67 9.58
CA TYR A 138 1.50 -7.70 10.88
C TYR A 138 2.42 -6.50 11.04
N VAL A 139 2.71 -6.21 12.28
CA VAL A 139 3.76 -5.29 12.74
C VAL A 139 4.47 -6.02 13.88
N LEU A 140 5.67 -6.49 13.67
CA LEU A 140 6.36 -7.36 14.60
C LEU A 140 7.82 -6.94 14.79
N PRO A 141 8.38 -7.05 15.99
CA PRO A 141 9.84 -7.09 16.13
C PRO A 141 10.40 -8.17 15.22
N PHE A 142 11.54 -7.93 14.60
CA PHE A 142 12.11 -8.82 13.58
C PHE A 142 12.35 -10.25 14.11
N ASP A 143 12.76 -10.37 15.37
CA ASP A 143 12.95 -11.64 16.07
C ASP A 143 11.65 -12.41 16.36
N ALA A 144 10.50 -11.72 16.32
CA ALA A 144 9.17 -12.33 16.52
C ALA A 144 8.47 -12.72 15.20
N VAL A 145 9.08 -12.50 14.04
CA VAL A 145 8.44 -12.77 12.73
C VAL A 145 8.22 -14.27 12.51
N ALA A 146 9.12 -15.13 13.00
CA ALA A 146 9.07 -16.58 12.78
C ALA A 146 7.74 -17.19 13.21
N ASP A 147 7.18 -16.78 14.35
CA ASP A 147 5.95 -17.31 14.92
C ASP A 147 4.78 -16.32 14.81
N GLY A 148 5.07 -15.09 14.38
CA GLY A 148 4.12 -13.98 14.46
C GLY A 148 2.86 -14.14 13.62
N LEU A 149 2.92 -14.82 12.48
CA LEU A 149 1.74 -15.06 11.63
C LEU A 149 0.73 -16.04 12.24
N ALA A 150 1.15 -16.87 13.20
CA ALA A 150 0.26 -17.79 13.89
C ALA A 150 -0.61 -17.08 14.96
N ASP A 151 -0.19 -15.93 15.43
CA ASP A 151 -0.90 -15.15 16.46
C ASP A 151 -1.84 -14.12 15.80
N PRO A 152 -3.14 -14.11 16.12
CA PRO A 152 -4.05 -13.08 15.61
C PRO A 152 -3.70 -11.67 16.13
N MET A 153 -3.05 -11.55 17.32
CA MET A 153 -2.62 -10.30 17.94
C MET A 153 -1.21 -9.88 17.43
N ARG A 154 -1.05 -9.82 16.11
CA ARG A 154 0.24 -9.62 15.44
C ARG A 154 0.54 -8.17 15.01
N VAL A 155 -0.24 -7.21 15.49
CA VAL A 155 0.13 -5.78 15.39
C VAL A 155 0.69 -5.34 16.72
N ARG A 156 2.04 -5.26 16.79
CA ARG A 156 2.80 -5.04 18.04
C ARG A 156 3.77 -3.89 17.88
N TRP A 157 3.24 -2.68 17.96
CA TRP A 157 4.08 -1.50 17.99
C TRP A 157 4.85 -1.39 19.31
N PRO A 158 6.12 -0.95 19.31
CA PRO A 158 6.87 -0.71 20.55
C PRO A 158 6.11 0.20 21.51
N GLY A 159 6.05 -0.19 22.78
CA GLY A 159 5.37 0.59 23.82
C GLY A 159 3.84 0.53 23.77
N THR A 160 3.23 -0.29 22.92
CA THR A 160 1.77 -0.46 22.86
C THR A 160 1.34 -1.87 23.21
N GLN A 161 0.05 -2.05 23.54
CA GLN A 161 -0.52 -3.38 23.69
C GLN A 161 -0.68 -4.02 22.29
N PRO A 162 -0.47 -5.35 22.18
CA PRO A 162 -0.75 -6.08 20.96
C PRO A 162 -2.20 -5.88 20.47
N GLN A 163 -2.37 -5.76 19.16
CA GLN A 163 -3.65 -5.58 18.51
C GLN A 163 -3.88 -6.65 17.44
N ALA A 164 -5.15 -6.94 17.15
CA ALA A 164 -5.50 -7.79 16.03
C ALA A 164 -5.05 -7.16 14.71
N ALA A 165 -4.64 -8.00 13.76
CA ALA A 165 -4.32 -7.53 12.42
C ALA A 165 -5.59 -7.20 11.63
N ASP A 166 -5.48 -6.23 10.73
CA ASP A 166 -6.56 -5.90 9.78
C ASP A 166 -6.73 -7.02 8.75
N LEU A 167 -5.62 -7.61 8.31
CA LEU A 167 -5.60 -8.58 7.21
C LEU A 167 -4.92 -9.91 7.63
N PRO A 168 -5.43 -11.03 7.08
CA PRO A 168 -6.63 -11.18 6.24
C PRO A 168 -7.91 -11.36 7.07
N ASP A 169 -7.83 -11.34 8.39
CA ASP A 169 -8.83 -11.82 9.34
C ASP A 169 -10.17 -11.05 9.29
N THR A 170 -10.16 -9.82 8.78
CA THR A 170 -11.38 -8.99 8.61
C THR A 170 -12.03 -9.14 7.23
N LEU A 171 -11.39 -9.84 6.27
CA LEU A 171 -11.93 -9.99 4.92
C LEU A 171 -13.06 -11.03 4.90
N ALA A 172 -14.24 -10.65 4.41
CA ALA A 172 -15.38 -11.54 4.29
C ALA A 172 -15.07 -12.82 3.51
N THR A 173 -14.30 -12.72 2.42
CA THR A 173 -13.85 -13.85 1.61
C THR A 173 -12.93 -14.79 2.39
N PHE A 174 -12.03 -14.25 3.22
CA PHE A 174 -11.16 -15.06 4.06
C PHE A 174 -11.95 -15.76 5.16
N ILE A 175 -12.86 -15.05 5.82
CA ILE A 175 -13.73 -15.61 6.88
C ILE A 175 -14.58 -16.76 6.32
N ALA A 176 -15.21 -16.55 5.16
CA ALA A 176 -16.07 -17.54 4.52
C ALA A 176 -15.32 -18.82 4.09
N ASN A 177 -14.03 -18.72 3.78
CA ASN A 177 -13.21 -19.84 3.29
C ASN A 177 -12.16 -20.31 4.32
N ARG A 178 -12.21 -19.81 5.55
CA ARG A 178 -11.28 -20.19 6.62
C ARG A 178 -11.55 -21.66 7.02
N GLY A 179 -10.54 -22.51 6.86
CA GLY A 179 -10.60 -23.90 7.31
C GLY A 179 -11.22 -24.90 6.32
N THR A 180 -11.58 -24.52 5.10
CA THR A 180 -11.86 -25.46 4.02
C THR A 180 -10.54 -26.14 3.60
N LYS A 181 -10.19 -27.27 4.25
CA LYS A 181 -9.16 -28.15 3.70
C LYS A 181 -9.72 -28.72 2.40
N ALA A 182 -9.08 -28.37 1.28
CA ALA A 182 -9.34 -29.10 0.04
C ALA A 182 -9.09 -30.60 0.33
N ALA A 183 -10.03 -31.46 -0.02
CA ALA A 183 -9.79 -32.89 0.03
C ALA A 183 -8.53 -33.16 -0.81
N ALA A 184 -7.56 -33.86 -0.22
CA ALA A 184 -6.35 -34.22 -0.93
C ALA A 184 -6.75 -34.94 -2.22
N PRO A 185 -6.18 -34.61 -3.40
CA PRO A 185 -6.51 -35.32 -4.62
C PRO A 185 -6.20 -36.81 -4.40
N VAL A 186 -7.21 -37.66 -4.59
CA VAL A 186 -7.04 -39.11 -4.52
C VAL A 186 -6.02 -39.48 -5.59
N ALA A 187 -4.84 -39.95 -5.17
CA ALA A 187 -3.82 -40.47 -6.07
C ALA A 187 -4.47 -41.56 -6.92
N LYS A 188 -4.49 -41.43 -8.23
CA LYS A 188 -4.93 -42.52 -9.12
C LYS A 188 -3.97 -43.68 -8.91
N PRO A 189 -4.47 -44.91 -8.66
CA PRO A 189 -3.60 -46.07 -8.63
C PRO A 189 -2.94 -46.24 -10.00
N SER A 190 -1.64 -46.49 -9.98
CA SER A 190 -0.79 -46.83 -11.13
C SER A 190 -1.18 -48.17 -11.74
#